data_6f97369c7c22862f33ab45aca98cc321
#
_entry.id   6f97369c7c22862f33ab45aca98cc321
#
_cell.length_a   1.000
_cell.length_b   1.000
_cell.length_c   1.000
_cell.angle_alpha   90.00
_cell.angle_beta   90.00
_cell.angle_gamma   90.00
#
_symmetry.space_group_name_H-M   'P 1'
#
loop_
_entity.id
_entity.type
_entity.pdbx_description
1 polymer ?
#
loop_
_entity_poly.entity_id
_entity_poly.type
_entity_poly.pdbx_seq_one_letter_code
_entity_poly.pdbx_strand_id
1 'polypeptide(L)'
;MMHLSTPRYDQDRMGIIFRASPRQSDVMIVAGTLTNKMAPALRQVYDQMPEPRWVISMGSCANGGGYYHYSYSVTRGCDRIVPVDIYVPGCPPTAEALMFGATASIHVCGGVAELGLTDGTMFFFRDGTAASV
;
A
#
# COMPACT_ATOMS: atom_id res chain seq x y z
N MET A 1 7.99 4.84 -4.94
CA MET A 1 6.70 5.55 -4.90
C MET A 1 6.78 6.85 -5.72
N MET A 2 7.50 7.86 -5.28
CA MET A 2 7.65 9.12 -6.06
C MET A 2 8.10 8.88 -7.50
N HIS A 3 9.00 7.92 -7.71
CA HIS A 3 9.49 7.55 -9.04
C HIS A 3 8.39 7.00 -9.98
N LEU A 4 7.34 6.39 -9.42
CA LEU A 4 6.17 5.95 -10.21
C LEU A 4 5.39 7.10 -10.82
N SER A 5 5.37 8.26 -10.15
CA SER A 5 4.67 9.46 -10.62
C SER A 5 5.47 10.25 -11.65
N THR A 6 6.75 9.88 -11.87
CA THR A 6 7.58 10.54 -12.88
C THR A 6 7.22 10.09 -14.29
N PRO A 7 7.58 10.88 -15.34
CA PRO A 7 7.19 10.58 -16.71
C PRO A 7 7.66 9.22 -17.24
N ARG A 8 8.71 8.63 -16.66
CA ARG A 8 9.20 7.31 -17.08
C ARG A 8 8.18 6.22 -16.87
N TYR A 9 7.52 6.21 -15.70
CA TYR A 9 6.55 5.16 -15.34
C TYR A 9 5.11 5.63 -15.53
N ASP A 10 4.87 6.92 -15.26
CA ASP A 10 3.61 7.61 -15.51
C ASP A 10 2.38 6.79 -15.06
N GLN A 11 2.28 6.59 -13.75
CA GLN A 11 1.14 5.89 -13.16
C GLN A 11 -0.20 6.58 -13.43
N ASP A 12 -0.18 7.90 -13.66
CA ASP A 12 -1.38 8.72 -13.89
C ASP A 12 -2.15 8.25 -15.13
N ARG A 13 -1.45 7.81 -16.19
CA ARG A 13 -2.09 7.21 -17.38
C ARG A 13 -2.94 5.97 -17.08
N MET A 14 -2.66 5.29 -15.95
CA MET A 14 -3.40 4.11 -15.50
C MET A 14 -4.56 4.46 -14.55
N GLY A 15 -4.82 5.74 -14.33
CA GLY A 15 -5.84 6.20 -13.38
C GLY A 15 -5.44 6.09 -11.92
N ILE A 16 -4.16 5.93 -11.62
CA ILE A 16 -3.66 5.81 -10.24
C ILE A 16 -3.27 7.20 -9.74
N ILE A 17 -3.97 7.67 -8.72
CA ILE A 17 -3.74 8.98 -8.10
C ILE A 17 -3.52 8.79 -6.61
N PHE A 18 -2.48 9.42 -6.07
CA PHE A 18 -2.25 9.43 -4.62
C PHE A 18 -3.22 10.38 -3.92
N ARG A 19 -3.87 9.89 -2.88
CA ARG A 19 -4.76 10.67 -2.02
C ARG A 19 -4.30 10.65 -0.57
N ALA A 20 -4.46 11.77 0.11
CA ALA A 20 -4.07 11.93 1.50
C ALA A 20 -5.12 11.41 2.50
N SER A 21 -6.37 11.26 2.07
CA SER A 21 -7.46 10.82 2.95
C SER A 21 -7.80 9.35 2.71
N PRO A 22 -7.86 8.51 3.75
CA PRO A 22 -8.27 7.12 3.60
C PRO A 22 -9.71 6.96 3.12
N ARG A 23 -10.55 7.94 3.36
CA ARG A 23 -11.96 7.94 2.90
C ARG A 23 -12.12 8.14 1.39
N GLN A 24 -11.07 8.61 0.72
CA GLN A 24 -11.03 8.84 -0.73
C GLN A 24 -10.14 7.80 -1.44
N SER A 25 -9.70 6.78 -0.74
CA SER A 25 -8.73 5.80 -1.25
C SER A 25 -9.34 4.41 -1.28
N ASP A 26 -9.11 3.68 -2.36
CA ASP A 26 -9.56 2.30 -2.54
C ASP A 26 -8.45 1.30 -2.23
N VAL A 27 -7.19 1.69 -2.45
CA VAL A 27 -6.02 0.85 -2.24
C VAL A 27 -5.11 1.46 -1.19
N MET A 28 -4.73 0.66 -0.20
CA MET A 28 -3.75 1.03 0.81
C MET A 28 -2.41 0.34 0.52
N ILE A 29 -1.34 1.13 0.41
CA ILE A 29 0.01 0.60 0.32
C ILE A 29 0.69 0.74 1.67
N VAL A 30 0.98 -0.38 2.31
CA VAL A 30 1.76 -0.42 3.54
C VAL A 30 3.23 -0.53 3.18
N ALA A 31 4.01 0.49 3.49
CA ALA A 31 5.43 0.55 3.20
C ALA A 31 6.24 0.98 4.42
N GLY A 32 7.40 0.36 4.60
CA GLY A 32 8.27 0.61 5.74
C GLY A 32 8.05 -0.36 6.90
N THR A 33 8.76 -0.11 8.00
CA THR A 33 8.72 -0.98 9.18
C THR A 33 7.49 -0.65 10.03
N LEU A 34 6.63 -1.64 10.24
CA LEU A 34 5.48 -1.50 11.13
C LEU A 34 5.92 -1.79 12.58
N THR A 35 5.85 -0.78 13.42
CA THR A 35 6.11 -0.94 14.85
C THR A 35 4.84 -1.31 15.62
N ASN A 36 4.99 -1.94 16.78
CA ASN A 36 3.86 -2.27 17.65
C ASN A 36 3.08 -1.01 18.07
N LYS A 37 3.77 0.11 18.22
CA LYS A 37 3.14 1.40 18.56
C LYS A 37 2.30 1.95 17.40
N MET A 38 2.71 1.69 16.15
CA MET A 38 2.02 2.15 14.95
C MET A 38 0.89 1.22 14.50
N ALA A 39 0.91 -0.03 14.91
CA ALA A 39 -0.07 -1.03 14.49
C ALA A 39 -1.53 -0.62 14.73
N PRO A 40 -1.92 -0.04 15.88
CA PRO A 40 -3.30 0.43 16.09
C PRO A 40 -3.70 1.54 15.11
N ALA A 41 -2.77 2.46 14.79
CA ALA A 41 -3.02 3.54 13.84
C ALA A 41 -3.23 3.00 12.42
N LEU A 42 -2.43 2.01 11.99
CA LEU A 42 -2.61 1.32 10.72
C LEU A 42 -4.01 0.69 10.62
N ARG A 43 -4.45 0.02 11.69
CA ARG A 43 -5.78 -0.58 11.73
C ARG A 43 -6.89 0.47 11.63
N GLN A 44 -6.75 1.58 12.33
CA GLN A 44 -7.72 2.68 12.25
C GLN A 44 -7.84 3.26 10.85
N VAL A 45 -6.72 3.43 10.16
CA VAL A 45 -6.72 3.91 8.76
C VAL A 45 -7.42 2.91 7.84
N TYR A 46 -7.15 1.63 8.00
CA TYR A 46 -7.81 0.58 7.23
C TYR A 46 -9.33 0.59 7.43
N ASP A 47 -9.78 0.72 8.67
CA ASP A 47 -11.20 0.73 9.01
C ASP A 47 -11.92 1.99 8.48
N GLN A 48 -11.19 3.10 8.25
CA GLN A 48 -11.74 4.32 7.66
C GLN A 48 -11.88 4.28 6.13
N MET A 49 -11.27 3.30 5.48
CA MET A 49 -11.39 3.14 4.03
C MET A 49 -12.76 2.61 3.66
N PRO A 50 -13.38 3.15 2.58
CA PRO A 50 -14.62 2.60 2.07
C PRO A 50 -14.41 1.20 1.47
N GLU A 51 -15.46 0.40 1.41
CA GLU A 51 -15.45 -0.84 0.63
C GLU A 51 -15.94 -0.56 -0.80
N PRO A 52 -15.37 -1.21 -1.82
CA PRO A 52 -14.30 -2.22 -1.77
C PRO A 52 -12.92 -1.62 -1.49
N ARG A 53 -12.07 -2.34 -0.74
CA ARG A 53 -10.72 -1.90 -0.36
C ARG A 53 -9.71 -3.02 -0.52
N TRP A 54 -8.49 -2.66 -0.93
CA TRP A 54 -7.39 -3.59 -1.14
C TRP A 54 -6.12 -3.12 -0.44
N VAL A 55 -5.27 -4.05 -0.07
CA VAL A 55 -4.03 -3.77 0.65
C VAL A 55 -2.84 -4.37 -0.08
N ILE A 56 -1.87 -3.53 -0.39
CA ILE A 56 -0.58 -3.93 -0.94
C ILE A 56 0.48 -3.80 0.15
N SER A 57 1.15 -4.90 0.49
CA SER A 57 2.31 -4.89 1.37
C SER A 57 3.57 -4.68 0.56
N MET A 58 4.22 -3.53 0.72
CA MET A 58 5.39 -3.14 -0.05
C MET A 58 6.66 -3.28 0.78
N GLY A 59 7.56 -4.13 0.30
CA GLY A 59 8.89 -4.30 0.86
C GLY A 59 8.99 -5.30 2.00
N SER A 60 10.20 -5.76 2.27
CA SER A 60 10.46 -6.83 3.23
C SER A 60 10.03 -6.48 4.65
N CYS A 61 10.15 -5.21 5.05
CA CYS A 61 9.75 -4.79 6.39
C CYS A 61 8.24 -4.93 6.62
N ALA A 62 7.43 -4.50 5.64
CA ALA A 62 5.98 -4.65 5.71
C ALA A 62 5.54 -6.11 5.54
N ASN A 63 6.24 -6.88 4.70
CA ASN A 63 5.89 -8.27 4.41
C ASN A 63 6.09 -9.19 5.62
N GLY A 64 7.17 -9.02 6.37
CA GLY A 64 7.48 -9.95 7.45
C GLY A 64 8.45 -9.41 8.51
N GLY A 65 8.66 -8.10 8.58
CA GLY A 65 9.63 -7.47 9.48
C GLY A 65 11.00 -7.22 8.85
N GLY A 66 11.38 -7.96 7.81
CA GLY A 66 12.61 -7.77 7.07
C GLY A 66 13.86 -7.82 7.93
N TYR A 67 14.73 -6.83 7.81
CA TYR A 67 15.95 -6.71 8.59
C TYR A 67 15.68 -6.60 10.10
N TYR A 68 14.52 -6.04 10.50
CA TYR A 68 14.13 -5.82 11.89
C TYR A 68 13.21 -6.91 12.46
N HIS A 69 13.14 -8.07 11.82
CA HIS A 69 12.25 -9.16 12.20
C HIS A 69 12.36 -9.56 13.68
N TYR A 70 13.58 -9.58 14.22
CA TYR A 70 13.84 -9.95 15.61
C TYR A 70 13.85 -8.77 16.59
N SER A 71 13.51 -7.58 16.13
CA SER A 71 13.41 -6.42 17.01
C SER A 71 12.23 -6.55 17.98
N TYR A 72 12.42 -6.12 19.21
CA TYR A 72 11.39 -6.17 20.27
C TYR A 72 10.17 -5.28 19.99
N SER A 73 10.33 -4.23 19.18
CA SER A 73 9.30 -3.22 18.93
C SER A 73 8.58 -3.35 17.60
N VAL A 74 8.99 -4.29 16.77
CA VAL A 74 8.52 -4.42 15.38
C VAL A 74 7.48 -5.53 15.25
N THR A 75 6.38 -5.23 14.56
CA THR A 75 5.39 -6.21 14.14
C THR A 75 5.93 -6.98 12.94
N ARG A 76 5.90 -8.30 13.02
CA ARG A 76 6.46 -9.19 11.99
C ARG A 76 5.46 -9.39 10.84
N GLY A 77 5.29 -8.35 10.05
CA GLY A 77 4.38 -8.30 8.92
C GLY A 77 3.10 -7.54 9.21
N CYS A 78 2.65 -6.76 8.23
CA CYS A 78 1.40 -6.01 8.33
C CYS A 78 0.15 -6.90 8.19
N ASP A 79 0.30 -8.11 7.67
CA ASP A 79 -0.74 -9.12 7.56
C ASP A 79 -1.30 -9.58 8.91
N ARG A 80 -0.57 -9.33 9.99
CA ARG A 80 -1.06 -9.57 11.36
C ARG A 80 -2.10 -8.56 11.82
N ILE A 81 -2.17 -7.41 11.18
CA ILE A 81 -3.04 -6.29 11.58
C ILE A 81 -4.17 -6.10 10.58
N VAL A 82 -3.85 -6.14 9.27
CA VAL A 82 -4.80 -5.95 8.18
C VAL A 82 -4.65 -7.09 7.15
N PRO A 83 -5.73 -7.50 6.48
CA PRO A 83 -5.61 -8.48 5.40
C PRO A 83 -4.79 -7.87 4.26
N VAL A 84 -3.91 -8.66 3.66
CA VAL A 84 -3.05 -8.24 2.55
C VAL A 84 -3.42 -9.04 1.31
N ASP A 85 -3.68 -8.34 0.22
CA ASP A 85 -4.05 -8.95 -1.06
C ASP A 85 -2.81 -9.25 -1.91
N ILE A 86 -1.85 -8.31 -1.93
CA ILE A 86 -0.64 -8.43 -2.73
C ILE A 86 0.61 -8.09 -1.93
N TYR A 87 1.66 -8.88 -2.12
CA TYR A 87 2.98 -8.65 -1.54
C TYR A 87 3.96 -8.26 -2.64
N VAL A 88 4.66 -7.15 -2.44
CA VAL A 88 5.73 -6.68 -3.32
C VAL A 88 7.07 -6.86 -2.62
N PRO A 89 7.92 -7.81 -3.04
CA PRO A 89 9.20 -8.06 -2.41
C PRO A 89 10.24 -7.00 -2.79
N GLY A 90 11.22 -6.82 -1.92
CA GLY A 90 12.36 -5.92 -2.12
C GLY A 90 12.70 -5.13 -0.87
N CYS A 91 13.88 -4.48 -0.86
CA CYS A 91 14.32 -3.67 0.27
C CYS A 91 15.15 -2.46 -0.18
N PRO A 92 14.50 -1.40 -0.67
CA PRO A 92 13.11 -1.27 -1.09
C PRO A 92 12.85 -1.96 -2.45
N PRO A 93 11.60 -2.24 -2.82
CA PRO A 93 11.27 -2.70 -4.17
C PRO A 93 11.61 -1.63 -5.21
N THR A 94 11.95 -2.08 -6.40
CA THR A 94 12.11 -1.18 -7.54
C THR A 94 10.76 -0.56 -7.95
N ALA A 95 10.80 0.58 -8.64
CA ALA A 95 9.59 1.20 -9.15
C ALA A 95 8.81 0.27 -10.09
N GLU A 96 9.54 -0.53 -10.89
CA GLU A 96 8.94 -1.52 -11.79
C GLU A 96 8.21 -2.63 -11.03
N ALA A 97 8.80 -3.15 -9.95
CA ALA A 97 8.18 -4.17 -9.11
C ALA A 97 6.90 -3.65 -8.45
N LEU A 98 6.91 -2.40 -7.98
CA LEU A 98 5.72 -1.79 -7.41
C LEU A 98 4.65 -1.52 -8.47
N MET A 99 5.04 -1.07 -9.67
CA MET A 99 4.12 -0.87 -10.78
C MET A 99 3.44 -2.19 -11.17
N PHE A 100 4.20 -3.26 -11.23
CA PHE A 100 3.66 -4.59 -11.50
C PHE A 100 2.66 -5.03 -10.43
N GLY A 101 3.00 -4.83 -9.15
CA GLY A 101 2.08 -5.11 -8.03
C GLY A 101 0.80 -4.29 -8.10
N ALA A 102 0.93 -2.99 -8.39
CA ALA A 102 -0.23 -2.10 -8.55
C ALA A 102 -1.12 -2.51 -9.73
N THR A 103 -0.52 -2.85 -10.88
CA THR A 103 -1.27 -3.35 -12.04
C THR A 103 -1.94 -4.69 -11.75
N ALA A 104 -1.27 -5.59 -11.04
CA ALA A 104 -1.86 -6.85 -10.61
C ALA A 104 -3.07 -6.62 -9.69
N SER A 105 -3.01 -5.64 -8.78
CA SER A 105 -4.17 -5.24 -7.97
C SER A 105 -5.32 -4.79 -8.86
N ILE A 106 -5.07 -3.93 -9.84
CA ILE A 106 -6.09 -3.44 -10.78
C ILE A 106 -6.73 -4.61 -11.54
N HIS A 107 -5.94 -5.60 -11.96
CA HIS A 107 -6.48 -6.79 -12.62
C HIS A 107 -7.30 -7.67 -11.68
N VAL A 108 -6.90 -7.83 -10.43
CA VAL A 108 -7.72 -8.53 -9.41
C VAL A 108 -9.00 -7.76 -9.13
N CYS A 109 -8.92 -6.43 -9.11
CA CYS A 109 -10.08 -5.53 -9.02
C CYS A 109 -10.89 -5.48 -10.32
N GLY A 110 -10.32 -5.93 -11.46
CA GLY A 110 -10.90 -5.79 -12.81
C GLY A 110 -12.24 -6.48 -12.99
N GLY A 111 -12.58 -7.46 -12.16
CA GLY A 111 -13.96 -7.96 -12.09
C GLY A 111 -14.93 -6.92 -11.50
N VAL A 112 -14.43 -5.85 -10.88
CA VAL A 112 -15.20 -4.74 -10.31
C VAL A 112 -15.07 -3.49 -11.20
N ALA A 113 -14.02 -3.39 -12.01
CA ALA A 113 -13.81 -2.27 -12.95
C ALA A 113 -14.89 -2.22 -14.06
N GLU A 114 -15.54 -3.34 -14.39
CA GLU A 114 -16.72 -3.35 -15.25
C GLU A 114 -17.93 -2.62 -14.62
N LEU A 115 -17.87 -2.31 -13.32
CA LEU A 115 -18.89 -1.55 -12.59
C LEU A 115 -18.65 -0.03 -12.57
N GLY A 116 -17.71 0.49 -13.35
CA GLY A 116 -17.51 1.93 -13.53
C GLY A 116 -16.83 2.67 -12.39
N LEU A 117 -16.18 1.99 -11.48
CA LEU A 117 -15.33 2.57 -10.43
C LEU A 117 -13.92 2.76 -10.98
N THR A 118 -13.68 3.84 -11.69
CA THR A 118 -12.44 4.12 -12.44
C THR A 118 -11.42 4.96 -11.69
N ASP A 119 -11.65 5.27 -10.42
CA ASP A 119 -10.71 6.09 -9.65
C ASP A 119 -9.93 5.24 -8.65
N GLY A 120 -8.89 4.55 -9.15
CA GLY A 120 -7.90 3.85 -8.32
C GLY A 120 -7.10 4.86 -7.48
N THR A 121 -7.65 5.25 -6.34
CA THR A 121 -6.97 6.13 -5.40
C THR A 121 -6.13 5.32 -4.43
N MET A 122 -4.85 5.62 -4.33
CA MET A 122 -3.89 4.92 -3.47
C MET A 122 -3.53 5.75 -2.24
N PHE A 123 -3.60 5.15 -1.07
CA PHE A 123 -3.16 5.75 0.18
C PHE A 123 -1.80 5.18 0.61
N PHE A 124 -0.91 6.06 1.07
CA PHE A 124 0.47 5.71 1.40
C PHE A 124 0.78 5.93 2.88
N PHE A 125 1.39 4.92 3.50
CA PHE A 125 1.91 4.99 4.85
C PHE A 125 3.42 4.75 4.84
N ARG A 126 4.21 5.71 5.31
CA ARG A 126 5.66 5.60 5.48
C ARG A 126 6.06 5.94 6.91
N ASP A 127 6.84 5.04 7.54
CA ASP A 127 7.60 5.27 8.78
C ASP A 127 6.87 6.06 9.89
N GLY A 128 5.62 5.72 10.13
CA GLY A 128 4.86 6.32 11.23
C GLY A 128 4.43 7.78 11.04
N THR A 129 4.67 8.35 9.89
CA THR A 129 4.14 9.67 9.52
C THR A 129 3.20 9.52 8.33
N ALA A 130 1.99 10.02 8.46
CA ALA A 130 1.13 10.24 7.31
C ALA A 130 1.78 11.34 6.46
N ALA A 131 2.55 10.95 5.45
CA ALA A 131 3.09 11.91 4.52
C ALA A 131 1.98 12.30 3.54
N SER A 132 1.35 13.43 3.80
CA SER A 132 0.62 14.16 2.77
C SER A 132 1.64 14.68 1.76
N VAL A 133 1.62 14.21 0.55
CA VAL A 133 2.27 14.86 -0.58
C VAL A 133 1.22 15.62 -1.35
#